data_4b61ba9bab1509a3267582a568015815
#
_entry.id   4b61ba9bab1509a3267582a568015815
#
_cell.length_a   1.000
_cell.length_b   1.000
_cell.length_c   1.000
_cell.angle_alpha   90.00
_cell.angle_beta   90.00
_cell.angle_gamma   90.00
#
_symmetry.space_group_name_H-M   'P 1'
#
loop_
_entity.id
_entity.type
_entity.pdbx_description
1 polymer ?
#
loop_
_entity_poly.entity_id
_entity_poly.type
_entity_poly.pdbx_seq_one_letter_code
_entity_poly.pdbx_strand_id
1 'polypeptide(L)'
;MSKKQNTAPTILVVEPDNDVRPLLRTNLHRQGYRVIVTLDEEDAIARARGDGDRPDLILINQYRLPLDKVVNIGRRIRQDAGLPNDTPIVIMAERYGEDMEGKDVKVGESDYVTYLEDGEQLMNLLRRLCPV
;
A
#
# COMPACT_ATOMS: atom_id res chain seq x y z
N MET A 1 25.38 -12.44 6.40
CA MET A 1 24.99 -12.10 5.98
C MET A 1 24.12 -11.70 5.64
N SER A 2 24.24 -11.09 5.78
CA SER A 2 22.94 -11.17 5.36
C SER A 2 22.52 -10.07 4.44
N LYS A 3 22.11 -10.43 3.28
CA LYS A 3 21.62 -9.47 2.30
C LYS A 3 20.41 -8.73 2.78
N LYS A 4 19.60 -9.34 3.63
CA LYS A 4 18.39 -8.74 4.15
C LYS A 4 18.65 -7.47 4.93
N GLN A 5 19.78 -7.37 5.55
CA GLN A 5 20.14 -6.18 6.31
C GLN A 5 20.28 -4.95 5.44
N ASN A 6 20.59 -5.15 4.16
CA ASN A 6 20.80 -4.06 3.22
C ASN A 6 19.66 -3.89 2.25
N THR A 7 18.62 -4.73 2.40
CA THR A 7 17.48 -4.70 1.49
C THR A 7 16.33 -3.94 2.12
N ALA A 8 16.00 -2.81 1.52
CA ALA A 8 14.85 -2.03 1.95
C ALA A 8 13.56 -2.80 1.66
N PRO A 9 12.54 -2.68 2.51
CA PRO A 9 11.23 -3.26 2.21
C PRO A 9 10.61 -2.60 0.98
N THR A 10 9.81 -3.36 0.27
CA THR A 10 9.17 -2.92 -0.97
C THR A 10 7.69 -2.68 -0.77
N ILE A 11 7.22 -1.51 -1.18
CA ILE A 11 5.80 -1.16 -1.18
C ILE A 11 5.29 -1.17 -2.62
N LEU A 12 4.23 -1.94 -2.85
CA LEU A 12 3.50 -1.94 -4.10
C LEU A 12 2.39 -0.90 -4.00
N VAL A 13 2.45 0.12 -4.84
CA VAL A 13 1.48 1.22 -4.85
C VAL A 13 0.53 1.03 -6.02
N VAL A 14 -0.78 1.10 -5.74
CA VAL A 14 -1.80 1.11 -6.78
C VAL A 14 -2.45 2.49 -6.76
N GLU A 15 -2.12 3.31 -7.74
CA GLU A 15 -2.56 4.70 -7.82
C GLU A 15 -2.91 5.06 -9.26
N PRO A 16 -4.20 5.22 -9.57
CA PRO A 16 -4.61 5.57 -10.93
C PRO A 16 -4.24 6.98 -11.38
N ASP A 17 -4.05 7.90 -10.42
CA ASP A 17 -3.80 9.30 -10.74
C ASP A 17 -2.35 9.54 -11.15
N ASN A 18 -2.14 10.02 -12.37
CA ASN A 18 -0.82 10.27 -12.94
C ASN A 18 -0.04 11.35 -12.17
N ASP A 19 -0.74 12.28 -11.54
CA ASP A 19 -0.08 13.36 -10.80
C ASP A 19 0.32 12.93 -9.39
N VAL A 20 -0.41 11.98 -8.82
CA VAL A 20 -0.16 11.52 -7.45
C VAL A 20 0.96 10.47 -7.40
N ARG A 21 1.05 9.60 -8.42
CA ARG A 21 2.04 8.52 -8.42
C ARG A 21 3.47 8.99 -8.16
N PRO A 22 3.97 10.01 -8.88
CA PRO A 22 5.35 10.45 -8.63
C PRO A 22 5.57 10.99 -7.22
N LEU A 23 4.57 11.66 -6.66
CA LEU A 23 4.66 12.19 -5.31
C LEU A 23 4.75 11.09 -4.26
N LEU A 24 3.91 10.07 -4.40
CA LEU A 24 3.95 8.92 -3.51
C LEU A 24 5.30 8.21 -3.60
N ARG A 25 5.75 7.97 -4.82
CA ARG A 25 7.04 7.31 -5.04
C ARG A 25 8.17 8.05 -4.36
N THR A 26 8.24 9.36 -4.57
CA THR A 26 9.29 10.19 -3.99
C THR A 26 9.23 10.16 -2.47
N ASN A 27 8.05 10.34 -1.90
CA ASN A 27 7.88 10.39 -0.45
C ASN A 27 8.21 9.06 0.21
N LEU A 28 7.76 7.96 -0.37
CA LEU A 28 8.03 6.62 0.17
C LEU A 28 9.51 6.27 0.06
N HIS A 29 10.12 6.60 -1.08
CA HIS A 29 11.55 6.37 -1.28
C HIS A 29 12.38 7.13 -0.25
N ARG A 30 11.97 8.35 0.04
CA ARG A 30 12.63 9.19 1.04
C ARG A 30 12.59 8.58 2.44
N GLN A 31 11.55 7.80 2.72
CA GLN A 31 11.40 7.10 4.00
C GLN A 31 12.17 5.79 4.08
N GLY A 32 12.85 5.41 3.00
CA GLY A 32 13.68 4.21 2.98
C GLY A 32 13.05 3.00 2.30
N TYR A 33 11.92 3.17 1.63
CA TYR A 33 11.25 2.07 0.95
C TYR A 33 11.67 1.95 -0.51
N ARG A 34 11.67 0.73 -1.00
CA ARG A 34 11.64 0.48 -2.43
C ARG A 34 10.20 0.56 -2.87
N VAL A 35 9.94 1.08 -4.05
CA VAL A 35 8.57 1.38 -4.47
C VAL A 35 8.32 0.83 -5.86
N ILE A 36 7.24 0.06 -6.00
CA ILE A 36 6.73 -0.38 -7.29
C ILE A 36 5.42 0.36 -7.50
N VAL A 37 5.35 1.21 -8.52
CA VAL A 37 4.15 2.03 -8.79
C VAL A 37 3.36 1.41 -9.91
N THR A 38 2.07 1.21 -9.69
CA THR A 38 1.18 0.58 -10.66
C THR A 38 -0.09 1.40 -10.82
N LEU A 39 -0.78 1.16 -11.92
CA LEU A 39 -1.97 1.93 -12.31
C LEU A 39 -3.26 1.33 -11.78
N ASP A 40 -3.35 0.01 -11.78
CA ASP A 40 -4.60 -0.70 -11.49
C ASP A 40 -4.30 -2.11 -10.98
N GLU A 41 -5.36 -2.86 -10.75
CA GLU A 41 -5.28 -4.22 -10.21
C GLU A 41 -4.47 -5.15 -11.11
N GLU A 42 -4.72 -5.13 -12.41
CA GLU A 42 -4.02 -6.01 -13.35
C GLU A 42 -2.52 -5.73 -13.39
N ASP A 43 -2.18 -4.45 -13.47
CA ASP A 43 -0.79 -4.02 -13.47
C ASP A 43 -0.09 -4.44 -12.18
N ALA A 44 -0.77 -4.26 -11.04
CA ALA A 44 -0.24 -4.63 -9.74
C ALA A 44 0.04 -6.13 -9.64
N ILE A 45 -0.90 -6.97 -10.10
CA ILE A 45 -0.72 -8.41 -10.07
C ILE A 45 0.44 -8.82 -10.96
N ALA A 46 0.50 -8.29 -12.17
CA ALA A 46 1.57 -8.60 -13.11
C ALA A 46 2.94 -8.24 -12.56
N ARG A 47 3.06 -7.04 -11.97
CA ARG A 47 4.33 -6.58 -11.40
C ARG A 47 4.73 -7.38 -10.16
N ALA A 48 3.76 -7.72 -9.31
CA ALA A 48 4.04 -8.46 -8.08
C ALA A 48 4.40 -9.92 -8.33
N ARG A 49 3.96 -10.48 -9.45
CA ARG A 49 4.27 -11.87 -9.83
C ARG A 49 5.64 -12.02 -10.49
N GLY A 50 6.22 -10.91 -10.93
CA GLY A 50 7.48 -10.96 -11.66
C GLY A 50 8.63 -11.50 -10.82
N ASP A 51 9.76 -11.73 -11.46
CA ASP A 51 10.95 -12.28 -10.82
C ASP A 51 11.71 -11.27 -9.99
N GLY A 52 11.24 -10.04 -9.98
CA GLY A 52 11.86 -8.99 -9.19
C GLY A 52 11.54 -9.07 -7.71
N ASP A 53 11.68 -7.95 -7.05
CA ASP A 53 11.41 -7.87 -5.62
C ASP A 53 9.92 -8.05 -5.34
N ARG A 54 9.64 -8.94 -4.39
CA ARG A 54 8.26 -9.15 -3.96
C ARG A 54 7.85 -8.05 -2.99
N PRO A 55 6.63 -7.54 -3.12
CA PRO A 55 6.15 -6.52 -2.20
C PRO A 55 6.02 -7.04 -0.76
N ASP A 56 6.34 -6.18 0.17
CA ASP A 56 6.15 -6.44 1.60
C ASP A 56 4.88 -5.79 2.12
N LEU A 57 4.29 -4.89 1.35
CA LEU A 57 3.06 -4.20 1.69
C LEU A 57 2.40 -3.69 0.41
N ILE A 58 1.07 -3.70 0.39
CA ILE A 58 0.27 -3.18 -0.73
C ILE A 58 -0.43 -1.91 -0.25
N LEU A 59 -0.19 -0.80 -0.96
CA LEU A 59 -0.79 0.50 -0.65
C LEU A 59 -1.69 0.91 -1.81
N ILE A 60 -2.98 1.11 -1.54
CA ILE A 60 -3.96 1.39 -2.58
C ILE A 60 -4.72 2.68 -2.27
N ASN A 61 -4.81 3.58 -3.25
CA ASN A 61 -5.69 4.73 -3.17
C ASN A 61 -7.11 4.32 -3.53
N GLN A 62 -8.09 4.70 -2.74
CA GLN A 62 -9.49 4.40 -2.97
C GLN A 62 -9.98 4.88 -4.34
N TYR A 63 -9.62 6.08 -4.72
CA TYR A 63 -9.86 6.66 -6.04
C TYR A 63 -11.26 6.39 -6.62
N ARG A 64 -12.29 6.98 -6.00
CA ARG A 64 -13.70 6.97 -6.49
C ARG A 64 -14.41 5.62 -6.46
N LEU A 65 -13.75 4.56 -5.98
CA LEU A 65 -14.41 3.27 -5.85
C LEU A 65 -15.02 3.12 -4.45
N PRO A 66 -16.07 2.30 -4.32
CA PRO A 66 -16.57 1.95 -2.99
C PRO A 66 -15.48 1.26 -2.19
N LEU A 67 -15.45 1.54 -0.89
CA LEU A 67 -14.38 1.07 -0.02
C LEU A 67 -14.28 -0.46 0.00
N ASP A 68 -15.41 -1.15 0.06
CA ASP A 68 -15.45 -2.61 0.07
C ASP A 68 -14.87 -3.20 -1.22
N LYS A 69 -15.06 -2.53 -2.35
CA LYS A 69 -14.46 -2.96 -3.62
C LYS A 69 -12.95 -2.84 -3.58
N VAL A 70 -12.44 -1.75 -3.01
CA VAL A 70 -10.99 -1.52 -2.94
C VAL A 70 -10.35 -2.55 -2.01
N VAL A 71 -11.00 -2.87 -0.90
CA VAL A 71 -10.53 -3.93 0.00
C VAL A 71 -10.41 -5.25 -0.76
N ASN A 72 -11.41 -5.58 -1.56
CA ASN A 72 -11.39 -6.81 -2.34
C ASN A 72 -10.31 -6.80 -3.42
N ILE A 73 -10.07 -5.64 -4.03
CA ILE A 73 -8.97 -5.49 -4.99
C ILE A 73 -7.63 -5.83 -4.32
N GLY A 74 -7.40 -5.29 -3.14
CA GLY A 74 -6.17 -5.57 -2.39
C GLY A 74 -6.01 -7.05 -2.09
N ARG A 75 -7.11 -7.69 -1.68
CA ARG A 75 -7.10 -9.13 -1.37
C ARG A 75 -6.83 -9.97 -2.61
N ARG A 76 -7.40 -9.60 -3.75
CA ARG A 76 -7.13 -10.30 -5.01
C ARG A 76 -5.69 -10.13 -5.45
N ILE A 77 -5.12 -8.95 -5.31
CA ILE A 77 -3.71 -8.73 -5.63
C ILE A 77 -2.85 -9.64 -4.77
N ARG A 78 -3.09 -9.66 -3.47
CA ARG A 78 -2.33 -10.50 -2.54
C ARG A 78 -2.42 -11.97 -2.92
N GLN A 79 -3.61 -12.44 -3.21
CA GLN A 79 -3.86 -13.83 -3.55
C GLN A 79 -3.29 -14.19 -4.93
N ASP A 80 -3.62 -13.41 -5.94
CA ASP A 80 -3.28 -13.74 -7.33
C ASP A 80 -1.80 -13.58 -7.62
N ALA A 81 -1.11 -12.71 -6.88
CA ALA A 81 0.33 -12.57 -6.97
C ALA A 81 1.07 -13.60 -6.11
N GLY A 82 0.35 -14.43 -5.37
CA GLY A 82 0.97 -15.45 -4.52
C GLY A 82 1.72 -14.89 -3.34
N LEU A 83 1.28 -13.75 -2.82
CA LEU A 83 1.92 -13.16 -1.64
C LEU A 83 1.42 -13.84 -0.36
N PRO A 84 2.22 -13.80 0.72
CA PRO A 84 1.75 -14.34 2.00
C PRO A 84 0.44 -13.70 2.46
N ASN A 85 -0.40 -14.45 3.14
CA ASN A 85 -1.69 -13.95 3.62
C ASN A 85 -1.56 -12.81 4.61
N ASP A 86 -0.42 -12.70 5.28
CA ASP A 86 -0.15 -11.63 6.24
C ASP A 86 0.54 -10.40 5.63
N THR A 87 0.72 -10.37 4.32
CA THR A 87 1.20 -9.15 3.64
C THR A 87 0.19 -8.05 3.89
N PRO A 88 0.57 -6.96 4.56
CA PRO A 88 -0.39 -5.91 4.88
C PRO A 88 -0.94 -5.22 3.64
N ILE A 89 -2.24 -4.88 3.72
CA ILE A 89 -2.91 -4.05 2.73
C ILE A 89 -3.33 -2.78 3.44
N VAL A 90 -2.95 -1.64 2.88
CA VAL A 90 -3.34 -0.33 3.40
C VAL A 90 -4.10 0.41 2.32
N ILE A 91 -5.32 0.80 2.61
CA ILE A 91 -6.15 1.57 1.71
C ILE A 91 -6.23 3.00 2.21
N MET A 92 -5.87 3.95 1.35
CA MET A 92 -6.03 5.36 1.64
C MET A 92 -7.44 5.77 1.27
N ALA A 93 -8.28 6.06 2.27
CA ALA A 93 -9.65 6.51 2.05
C ALA A 93 -9.64 7.87 1.36
N GLU A 94 -10.63 8.11 0.51
CA GLU A 94 -10.67 9.32 -0.30
C GLU A 94 -11.59 10.39 0.26
N ARG A 95 -12.78 9.99 0.72
CA ARG A 95 -13.76 10.94 1.24
C ARG A 95 -14.28 10.46 2.58
N TYR A 96 -14.26 11.32 3.55
CA TYR A 96 -14.67 10.97 4.91
C TYR A 96 -14.90 12.24 5.72
N GLY A 97 -15.73 12.10 6.75
CA GLY A 97 -16.01 13.22 7.64
C GLY A 97 -14.96 13.36 8.74
N GLU A 98 -15.12 14.41 9.52
CA GLU A 98 -14.20 14.72 10.61
C GLU A 98 -14.14 13.60 11.65
N ASP A 99 -15.23 12.85 11.81
CA ASP A 99 -15.28 11.76 12.76
C ASP A 99 -14.32 10.62 12.42
N MET A 100 -13.98 10.47 11.15
CA MET A 100 -13.05 9.44 10.70
C MET A 100 -11.63 9.96 10.51
N GLU A 101 -11.46 11.25 10.31
CA GLU A 101 -10.16 11.83 10.04
C GLU A 101 -9.15 11.51 11.14
N GLY A 102 -7.98 11.06 10.75
CA GLY A 102 -6.92 10.68 11.67
C GLY A 102 -6.97 9.24 12.16
N LYS A 103 -7.95 8.46 11.72
CA LYS A 103 -8.09 7.07 12.16
C LYS A 103 -7.47 6.09 11.20
N ASP A 104 -6.87 5.05 11.77
CA ASP A 104 -6.43 3.86 11.04
C ASP A 104 -7.32 2.71 11.52
N VAL A 105 -8.09 2.13 10.61
CA VAL A 105 -9.08 1.12 10.96
C VAL A 105 -8.68 -0.24 10.40
N LYS A 106 -8.60 -1.24 11.27
CA LYS A 106 -8.32 -2.60 10.85
C LYS A 106 -9.60 -3.25 10.35
N VAL A 107 -9.63 -3.67 9.09
CA VAL A 107 -10.81 -4.26 8.45
C VAL A 107 -10.64 -5.74 8.12
N GLY A 108 -9.52 -6.32 8.44
CA GLY A 108 -9.19 -7.73 8.29
C GLY A 108 -7.97 -8.04 9.13
N GLU A 109 -7.47 -9.26 9.08
CA GLU A 109 -6.30 -9.62 9.90
C GLU A 109 -5.06 -8.82 9.54
N SER A 110 -4.88 -8.50 8.26
CA SER A 110 -3.74 -7.72 7.77
C SER A 110 -4.19 -6.64 6.82
N ASP A 111 -5.43 -6.19 6.96
CA ASP A 111 -6.04 -5.22 6.05
C ASP A 111 -6.45 -3.99 6.84
N TYR A 112 -6.06 -2.82 6.34
CA TYR A 112 -6.27 -1.54 7.03
C TYR A 112 -6.80 -0.49 6.09
N VAL A 113 -7.63 0.40 6.63
CA VAL A 113 -8.08 1.61 5.93
C VAL A 113 -7.59 2.79 6.75
N THR A 114 -6.86 3.69 6.12
CA THR A 114 -6.37 4.90 6.79
C THR A 114 -7.15 6.12 6.29
N TYR A 115 -7.61 6.92 7.25
CA TYR A 115 -8.35 8.16 7.00
C TYR A 115 -7.42 9.30 7.35
N LEU A 116 -6.59 9.68 6.38
CA LEU A 116 -5.45 10.56 6.62
C LEU A 116 -5.86 11.97 7.01
N GLU A 117 -5.24 12.48 8.07
CA GLU A 117 -5.26 13.90 8.40
C GLU A 117 -4.01 14.60 7.85
N ASP A 118 -2.92 13.85 7.67
CA ASP A 118 -1.67 14.36 7.10
C ASP A 118 -0.79 13.22 6.59
N GLY A 119 0.31 13.57 5.94
CA GLY A 119 1.23 12.58 5.40
C GLY A 119 2.00 11.82 6.48
N GLU A 120 2.20 12.43 7.63
CA GLU A 120 2.92 11.79 8.74
C GLU A 120 2.14 10.60 9.27
N GLN A 121 0.82 10.68 9.32
CA GLN A 121 -0.02 9.55 9.72
C GLN A 121 0.22 8.33 8.83
N LEU A 122 0.29 8.55 7.52
CA LEU A 122 0.56 7.45 6.57
C LEU A 122 1.93 6.84 6.83
N MET A 123 2.96 7.66 6.95
CA MET A 123 4.31 7.15 7.17
C MET A 123 4.43 6.39 8.49
N ASN A 124 3.77 6.86 9.53
CA ASN A 124 3.76 6.17 10.82
C ASN A 124 3.09 4.80 10.73
N LEU A 125 1.97 4.72 10.01
CA LEU A 125 1.28 3.45 9.82
C LEU A 125 2.16 2.48 9.02
N LEU A 126 2.75 2.94 7.93
CA LEU A 126 3.61 2.09 7.11
C LEU A 126 4.82 1.57 7.89
N ARG A 127 5.47 2.43 8.67
CA ARG A 127 6.61 2.00 9.49
C ARG A 127 6.21 0.99 10.55
N ARG A 128 5.00 1.10 11.09
CA ARG A 128 4.51 0.14 12.08
C ARG A 128 4.24 -1.22 11.44
N LEU A 129 3.68 -1.24 10.25
CA LEU A 129 3.33 -2.47 9.54
C LEU A 129 4.49 -3.08 8.77
N CYS A 130 5.41 -2.26 8.34
CA CYS A 130 6.51 -2.65 7.46
C CYS A 130 7.75 -1.83 7.81
N PRO A 131 8.44 -2.15 8.91
CA PRO A 131 9.60 -1.36 9.37
C PRO A 131 10.73 -1.35 8.36
N VAL A 132 11.37 -0.20 8.21
CA VAL A 132 12.57 -0.05 7.35
C VAL A 132 13.84 -0.31 8.13
#